data_058850234bb7f5b9739cfdf93fb81b26
#
_entry.id   058850234bb7f5b9739cfdf93fb81b26
#
_cell.length_a   1.000
_cell.length_b   1.000
_cell.length_c   1.000
_cell.angle_alpha   90.00
_cell.angle_beta   90.00
_cell.angle_gamma   90.00
#
_symmetry.space_group_name_H-M   'P 1'
#
loop_
_entity.id
_entity.type
_entity.pdbx_description
1 polymer ?
#
loop_
_entity_poly.entity_id
_entity_poly.type
_entity_poly.pdbx_seq_one_letter_code
_entity_poly.pdbx_strand_id
1 'polypeptide(L)'
;MATLYRQIYETVRTQIDSGQLEIGERLGTEKELAQAHGVSTITIKRALDLLRDEGLVERVPRRGTFVKARTTPPNTQLKHSKPAIGCVVTNFDDTFGTPMLGGLLDSAAETANLIIRRSLGKPQLEESLITDFIDDGVQGIILEPTSSQWVAPSVLELITRQFPIVIVDRPLAGIPISTVASNNVEAGRALTQHVLELGHQHIGWVSSASQVSTLQERYEGFVHAHATNGVTHSHDAKYDEVEATIPSTTKPLHDEVAALRSWVRQHPHITAFVAGEYNIALLLKEALSQEGLSVPQDKSVACFDHPDITYDLSAFRFTHIRQDQHSMGAIAVEQVLRQIEQPELIKKHELATSVVVGASTARCR
;
A
#
# COMPACT_ATOMS: atom_id res chain seq x y z
N MET A 1 2.09 25.59 -32.45
CA MET A 1 3.48 25.86 -32.86
C MET A 1 4.17 26.59 -31.73
N ALA A 2 5.30 26.09 -31.24
CA ALA A 2 6.09 26.79 -30.22
C ALA A 2 6.63 28.10 -30.79
N THR A 3 6.58 29.19 -30.05
CA THR A 3 7.09 30.50 -30.46
C THR A 3 8.63 30.45 -30.58
N LEU A 4 9.21 31.16 -31.55
CA LEU A 4 10.66 31.13 -31.88
C LEU A 4 11.56 31.33 -30.61
N TYR A 5 11.16 32.21 -29.70
CA TYR A 5 11.97 32.42 -28.48
C TYR A 5 11.92 31.20 -27.52
N ARG A 6 10.84 30.41 -27.49
CA ARG A 6 10.76 29.16 -26.74
C ARG A 6 11.65 28.06 -27.33
N GLN A 7 11.71 27.96 -28.65
CA GLN A 7 12.61 27.02 -29.31
C GLN A 7 14.07 27.29 -28.96
N ILE A 8 14.47 28.57 -28.97
CA ILE A 8 15.83 28.99 -28.59
C ILE A 8 16.08 28.70 -27.11
N TYR A 9 15.13 29.03 -26.23
CA TYR A 9 15.21 28.74 -24.82
C TYR A 9 15.44 27.24 -24.57
N GLU A 10 14.63 26.36 -25.16
CA GLU A 10 14.76 24.90 -25.04
C GLU A 10 16.10 24.38 -25.61
N THR A 11 16.53 24.91 -26.74
CA THR A 11 17.82 24.54 -27.34
C THR A 11 18.98 24.86 -26.40
N VAL A 12 19.06 26.10 -25.91
CA VAL A 12 20.15 26.54 -25.01
C VAL A 12 20.09 25.82 -23.68
N ARG A 13 18.88 25.62 -23.12
CA ARG A 13 18.67 24.85 -21.90
C ARG A 13 19.20 23.44 -22.03
N THR A 14 18.82 22.73 -23.09
CA THR A 14 19.29 21.37 -23.37
C THR A 14 20.82 21.31 -23.49
N GLN A 15 21.44 22.30 -24.13
CA GLN A 15 22.90 22.38 -24.23
C GLN A 15 23.59 22.62 -22.89
N ILE A 16 23.00 23.43 -22.01
CA ILE A 16 23.47 23.63 -20.64
C ILE A 16 23.32 22.34 -19.84
N ASP A 17 22.14 21.72 -19.86
CA ASP A 17 21.82 20.51 -19.09
C ASP A 17 22.64 19.29 -19.55
N SER A 18 22.86 19.14 -20.84
CA SER A 18 23.72 18.07 -21.40
C SER A 18 25.23 18.28 -21.16
N GLY A 19 25.63 19.47 -20.70
CA GLY A 19 27.02 19.81 -20.52
C GLY A 19 27.77 20.18 -21.80
N GLN A 20 27.06 20.36 -22.90
CA GLN A 20 27.63 20.87 -24.15
C GLN A 20 28.05 22.34 -23.98
N LEU A 21 27.37 23.08 -23.09
CA LEU A 21 27.77 24.40 -22.62
C LEU A 21 28.20 24.28 -21.16
N GLU A 22 29.43 24.65 -20.82
CA GLU A 22 29.98 24.53 -19.48
C GLU A 22 29.63 25.72 -18.58
N ILE A 23 29.60 25.49 -17.27
CA ILE A 23 29.40 26.56 -16.29
C ILE A 23 30.54 27.53 -16.39
N GLY A 24 30.22 28.84 -16.52
CA GLY A 24 31.18 29.93 -16.75
C GLY A 24 31.45 30.18 -18.24
N GLU A 25 30.95 29.32 -19.13
CA GLU A 25 31.10 29.52 -20.56
C GLU A 25 30.31 30.72 -21.07
N ARG A 26 30.90 31.48 -22.02
CA ARG A 26 30.27 32.63 -22.61
C ARG A 26 29.39 32.25 -23.78
N LEU A 27 28.09 32.50 -23.66
CA LEU A 27 27.11 32.28 -24.74
C LEU A 27 27.25 33.31 -25.89
N GLY A 28 27.77 34.47 -25.58
CA GLY A 28 27.86 35.59 -26.51
C GLY A 28 27.00 36.80 -26.13
N THR A 29 26.99 37.80 -27.01
CA THR A 29 26.11 38.96 -26.90
C THR A 29 24.75 38.66 -27.57
N GLU A 30 23.71 39.42 -27.21
CA GLU A 30 22.39 39.29 -27.87
C GLU A 30 22.47 39.44 -29.38
N LYS A 31 23.40 40.28 -29.89
CA LYS A 31 23.58 40.50 -31.30
C LYS A 31 24.28 39.29 -32.00
N GLU A 32 25.28 38.71 -31.34
CA GLU A 32 25.97 37.50 -31.84
C GLU A 32 25.00 36.32 -31.87
N LEU A 33 24.24 36.13 -30.80
CA LEU A 33 23.24 35.05 -30.73
C LEU A 33 22.08 35.24 -31.74
N ALA A 34 21.62 36.47 -31.95
CA ALA A 34 20.60 36.79 -32.95
C ALA A 34 21.07 36.43 -34.36
N GLN A 35 22.31 36.72 -34.66
CA GLN A 35 22.92 36.37 -35.94
C GLN A 35 23.10 34.86 -36.09
N ALA A 36 23.57 34.17 -35.06
CA ALA A 36 23.79 32.70 -35.09
C ALA A 36 22.49 31.91 -35.25
N HIS A 37 21.41 32.38 -34.62
CA HIS A 37 20.10 31.71 -34.69
C HIS A 37 19.17 32.27 -35.78
N GLY A 38 19.56 33.26 -36.54
CA GLY A 38 18.77 33.85 -37.62
C GLY A 38 17.48 34.53 -37.17
N VAL A 39 17.48 35.11 -35.97
CA VAL A 39 16.30 35.74 -35.34
C VAL A 39 16.54 37.17 -34.89
N SER A 40 15.49 37.88 -34.50
CA SER A 40 15.65 39.23 -33.96
C SER A 40 16.33 39.24 -32.59
N THR A 41 17.03 40.34 -32.24
CA THR A 41 17.62 40.54 -30.92
C THR A 41 16.56 40.53 -29.80
N ILE A 42 15.32 40.96 -30.11
CA ILE A 42 14.20 40.90 -29.17
C ILE A 42 13.81 39.45 -28.83
N THR A 43 13.84 38.55 -29.83
CA THR A 43 13.58 37.13 -29.66
C THR A 43 14.64 36.46 -28.77
N ILE A 44 15.93 36.76 -29.02
CA ILE A 44 17.04 36.28 -28.17
C ILE A 44 16.92 36.84 -26.75
N LYS A 45 16.66 38.15 -26.62
CA LYS A 45 16.50 38.78 -25.31
C LYS A 45 15.45 38.07 -24.46
N ARG A 46 14.30 37.73 -25.07
CA ARG A 46 13.20 37.06 -24.40
C ARG A 46 13.57 35.61 -23.98
N ALA A 47 14.30 34.88 -24.80
CA ALA A 47 14.82 33.55 -24.47
C ALA A 47 15.86 33.61 -23.33
N LEU A 48 16.80 34.56 -23.38
CA LEU A 48 17.80 34.77 -22.35
C LEU A 48 17.20 35.29 -21.03
N ASP A 49 16.12 36.06 -21.08
CA ASP A 49 15.40 36.50 -19.88
C ASP A 49 14.78 35.31 -19.14
N LEU A 50 14.18 34.34 -19.84
CA LEU A 50 13.67 33.11 -19.25
C LEU A 50 14.80 32.27 -18.63
N LEU A 51 15.90 32.07 -19.34
CA LEU A 51 17.06 31.32 -18.81
C LEU A 51 17.67 32.01 -17.58
N ARG A 52 17.67 33.34 -17.54
CA ARG A 52 18.14 34.10 -16.38
C ARG A 52 17.16 33.99 -15.21
N ASP A 53 15.88 34.07 -15.44
CA ASP A 53 14.85 33.97 -14.41
C ASP A 53 14.85 32.61 -13.75
N GLU A 54 15.26 31.55 -14.48
CA GLU A 54 15.55 30.21 -13.96
C GLU A 54 16.94 30.07 -13.34
N GLY A 55 17.77 31.15 -13.36
CA GLY A 55 19.10 31.13 -12.79
C GLY A 55 20.16 30.36 -13.59
N LEU A 56 19.86 29.93 -14.83
CA LEU A 56 20.75 29.14 -15.69
C LEU A 56 21.87 29.99 -16.31
N VAL A 57 21.58 31.26 -16.57
CA VAL A 57 22.52 32.18 -17.14
C VAL A 57 22.58 33.50 -16.33
N GLU A 58 23.69 34.18 -16.43
CA GLU A 58 23.85 35.54 -15.90
C GLU A 58 24.36 36.52 -16.95
N ARG A 59 23.89 37.76 -16.88
CA ARG A 59 24.36 38.84 -17.73
C ARG A 59 25.42 39.64 -17.03
N VAL A 60 26.59 39.72 -17.64
CA VAL A 60 27.68 40.58 -17.14
C VAL A 60 27.79 41.81 -18.03
N PRO A 61 27.58 43.03 -17.49
CA PRO A 61 27.61 44.25 -18.29
C PRO A 61 28.91 44.36 -19.12
N ARG A 62 28.76 44.66 -20.41
CA ARG A 62 29.86 44.79 -21.39
C ARG A 62 30.65 43.50 -21.67
N ARG A 63 30.36 42.38 -21.01
CA ARG A 63 31.06 41.09 -21.22
C ARG A 63 30.22 40.03 -21.91
N GLY A 64 28.88 40.12 -21.82
CA GLY A 64 27.93 39.18 -22.46
C GLY A 64 27.16 38.35 -21.47
N THR A 65 26.59 37.27 -21.95
CA THR A 65 25.82 36.29 -21.14
C THR A 65 26.67 35.06 -20.90
N PHE A 66 26.68 34.57 -19.66
CA PHE A 66 27.46 33.41 -19.22
C PHE A 66 26.55 32.38 -18.59
N VAL A 67 26.90 31.09 -18.76
CA VAL A 67 26.24 29.99 -18.07
C VAL A 67 26.53 30.04 -16.57
N LYS A 68 25.52 30.12 -15.73
CA LYS A 68 25.65 30.26 -14.28
C LYS A 68 25.44 28.95 -13.54
N ALA A 69 24.45 28.18 -13.93
CA ALA A 69 24.09 26.91 -13.31
C ALA A 69 23.54 25.95 -14.36
N ARG A 70 23.32 24.70 -13.96
CA ARG A 70 22.54 23.71 -14.70
C ARG A 70 21.28 23.42 -13.89
N THR A 71 20.16 23.17 -14.55
CA THR A 71 18.94 22.71 -13.89
C THR A 71 19.13 21.29 -13.37
N THR A 72 19.91 20.53 -14.12
CA THR A 72 20.36 19.20 -13.68
C THR A 72 21.81 19.31 -13.26
N PRO A 73 22.24 18.86 -12.07
CA PRO A 73 23.65 18.76 -11.75
C PRO A 73 24.33 17.96 -12.88
N PRO A 74 25.59 18.29 -13.28
CA PRO A 74 26.30 17.51 -14.27
C PRO A 74 26.17 16.06 -13.87
N ASN A 75 25.95 15.19 -14.87
CA ASN A 75 25.99 13.75 -14.71
C ASN A 75 27.41 13.36 -14.23
N THR A 76 27.75 13.79 -13.01
CA THR A 76 28.72 13.11 -12.20
C THR A 76 28.11 11.74 -12.13
N GLN A 77 28.77 10.74 -12.68
CA GLN A 77 28.47 9.35 -12.40
C GLN A 77 28.12 9.25 -10.92
N LEU A 78 26.82 9.44 -10.62
CA LEU A 78 26.26 9.12 -9.34
C LEU A 78 26.60 7.65 -9.19
N LYS A 79 27.58 7.35 -8.34
CA LYS A 79 27.67 6.06 -7.70
C LYS A 79 26.24 5.71 -7.42
N HIS A 80 25.67 4.80 -8.18
CA HIS A 80 24.31 4.28 -8.19
C HIS A 80 23.44 4.87 -7.07
N SER A 81 22.76 5.99 -7.34
CA SER A 81 21.77 6.48 -6.40
C SER A 81 20.74 5.39 -6.31
N LYS A 82 20.51 4.90 -5.08
CA LYS A 82 19.52 3.87 -4.82
C LYS A 82 18.20 4.26 -5.51
N PRO A 83 17.51 3.35 -6.22
CA PRO A 83 16.24 3.67 -6.86
C PRO A 83 15.24 4.21 -5.83
N ALA A 84 14.42 5.17 -6.23
CA ALA A 84 13.30 5.65 -5.46
C ALA A 84 12.09 4.76 -5.72
N ILE A 85 11.49 4.21 -4.67
CA ILE A 85 10.31 3.36 -4.72
C ILE A 85 9.19 4.03 -3.94
N GLY A 86 8.05 4.26 -4.60
CA GLY A 86 6.82 4.74 -3.98
C GLY A 86 6.09 3.59 -3.30
N CYS A 87 5.67 3.78 -2.06
CA CYS A 87 4.85 2.82 -1.33
C CYS A 87 3.51 3.46 -0.98
N VAL A 88 2.41 2.96 -1.54
CA VAL A 88 1.04 3.35 -1.16
C VAL A 88 0.46 2.24 -0.30
N VAL A 89 0.19 2.55 0.96
CA VAL A 89 -0.48 1.65 1.90
C VAL A 89 -1.83 2.20 2.31
N THR A 90 -2.77 1.36 2.67
CA THR A 90 -4.10 1.80 3.10
C THR A 90 -3.99 2.53 4.43
N ASN A 91 -3.42 1.87 5.41
CA ASN A 91 -3.10 2.36 6.74
C ASN A 91 -2.09 1.38 7.36
N PHE A 92 -1.56 1.71 8.52
CA PHE A 92 -0.82 0.76 9.35
C PHE A 92 -1.08 1.07 10.82
N ASP A 93 -1.20 0.03 11.61
CA ASP A 93 -1.36 0.06 13.04
C ASP A 93 -0.55 -1.08 13.69
N ASP A 94 -0.70 -1.28 14.97
CA ASP A 94 0.07 -2.30 15.71
C ASP A 94 -0.35 -3.74 15.35
N THR A 95 -1.48 -3.93 14.67
CA THR A 95 -1.99 -5.26 14.30
C THR A 95 -1.57 -5.67 12.90
N PHE A 96 -1.70 -4.76 11.95
CA PHE A 96 -1.31 -4.97 10.56
C PHE A 96 -0.61 -3.74 9.98
N GLY A 97 0.38 -3.99 9.14
CA GLY A 97 1.12 -2.95 8.43
C GLY A 97 2.39 -2.52 9.14
N THR A 98 2.44 -2.38 10.47
CA THR A 98 3.66 -2.00 11.18
C THR A 98 4.80 -3.02 11.00
N PRO A 99 4.60 -4.35 11.16
CA PRO A 99 5.65 -5.32 10.84
C PRO A 99 6.00 -5.37 9.35
N MET A 100 5.02 -5.17 8.45
CA MET A 100 5.27 -5.07 7.01
C MET A 100 6.15 -3.86 6.67
N LEU A 101 5.88 -2.71 7.31
CA LEU A 101 6.72 -1.53 7.19
C LEU A 101 8.15 -1.80 7.66
N GLY A 102 8.33 -2.56 8.75
CA GLY A 102 9.65 -3.04 9.19
C GLY A 102 10.37 -3.80 8.08
N GLY A 103 9.72 -4.79 7.49
CA GLY A 103 10.26 -5.57 6.37
C GLY A 103 10.60 -4.74 5.13
N LEU A 104 9.75 -3.78 4.79
CA LEU A 104 10.02 -2.80 3.70
C LEU A 104 11.30 -2.01 3.99
N LEU A 105 11.43 -1.43 5.20
CA LEU A 105 12.56 -0.60 5.58
C LEU A 105 13.87 -1.40 5.67
N ASP A 106 13.84 -2.58 6.28
CA ASP A 106 15.02 -3.44 6.42
C ASP A 106 15.55 -3.89 5.07
N SER A 107 14.67 -4.33 4.16
CA SER A 107 15.06 -4.77 2.82
C SER A 107 15.54 -3.61 1.93
N ALA A 108 14.99 -2.42 2.11
CA ALA A 108 15.38 -1.24 1.33
C ALA A 108 16.64 -0.54 1.85
N ALA A 109 17.07 -0.78 3.09
CA ALA A 109 18.10 0.00 3.79
C ALA A 109 19.35 0.29 2.94
N GLU A 110 19.86 -0.73 2.24
CA GLU A 110 21.06 -0.60 1.40
C GLU A 110 20.75 -0.60 -0.11
N THR A 111 19.49 -0.84 -0.52
CA THR A 111 19.13 -1.13 -1.91
C THR A 111 18.24 -0.08 -2.56
N ALA A 112 17.41 0.64 -1.81
CA ALA A 112 16.44 1.60 -2.33
C ALA A 112 16.17 2.74 -1.37
N ASN A 113 15.53 3.81 -1.87
CA ASN A 113 14.93 4.88 -1.08
C ASN A 113 13.40 4.72 -1.13
N LEU A 114 12.75 4.55 0.03
CA LEU A 114 11.29 4.41 0.10
C LEU A 114 10.61 5.74 0.38
N ILE A 115 9.54 6.02 -0.34
CA ILE A 115 8.62 7.14 -0.10
C ILE A 115 7.26 6.55 0.21
N ILE A 116 6.82 6.64 1.47
CA ILE A 116 5.62 5.97 1.95
C ILE A 116 4.49 6.98 2.13
N ARG A 117 3.33 6.71 1.53
CA ARG A 117 2.11 7.50 1.65
C ARG A 117 0.91 6.61 1.94
N ARG A 118 -0.13 7.17 2.58
CA ARG A 118 -1.34 6.45 2.97
C ARG A 118 -2.54 6.88 2.15
N SER A 119 -3.27 5.91 1.59
CA SER A 119 -4.53 6.13 0.87
C SER A 119 -5.74 6.27 1.80
N LEU A 120 -5.64 5.82 3.06
CA LEU A 120 -6.73 5.81 4.05
C LEU A 120 -7.98 5.09 3.54
N GLY A 121 -7.82 4.07 2.70
CA GLY A 121 -8.93 3.34 2.11
C GLY A 121 -9.76 4.15 1.11
N LYS A 122 -9.24 5.27 0.57
CA LYS A 122 -9.94 6.16 -0.36
C LYS A 122 -9.41 5.95 -1.78
N PRO A 123 -10.22 5.38 -2.71
CA PRO A 123 -9.78 5.10 -4.08
C PRO A 123 -9.26 6.33 -4.84
N GLN A 124 -9.90 7.50 -4.68
CA GLN A 124 -9.47 8.73 -5.34
C GLN A 124 -8.12 9.23 -4.82
N LEU A 125 -7.84 9.02 -3.53
CA LEU A 125 -6.55 9.37 -2.95
C LEU A 125 -5.46 8.39 -3.43
N GLU A 126 -5.76 7.09 -3.51
CA GLU A 126 -4.85 6.09 -4.08
C GLU A 126 -4.43 6.47 -5.50
N GLU A 127 -5.40 6.79 -6.38
CA GLU A 127 -5.14 7.23 -7.76
C GLU A 127 -4.24 8.47 -7.80
N SER A 128 -4.54 9.49 -6.98
CA SER A 128 -3.73 10.70 -6.90
C SER A 128 -2.30 10.41 -6.43
N LEU A 129 -2.13 9.57 -5.41
CA LEU A 129 -0.81 9.22 -4.87
C LEU A 129 0.04 8.46 -5.89
N ILE A 130 -0.56 7.57 -6.67
CA ILE A 130 0.13 6.84 -7.74
C ILE A 130 0.60 7.82 -8.82
N THR A 131 -0.28 8.73 -9.24
CA THR A 131 0.05 9.76 -10.25
C THR A 131 1.17 10.68 -9.77
N ASP A 132 1.08 11.17 -8.52
CA ASP A 132 2.13 12.00 -7.91
C ASP A 132 3.49 11.27 -7.91
N PHE A 133 3.52 9.97 -7.57
CA PHE A 133 4.76 9.19 -7.58
C PHE A 133 5.37 9.08 -8.97
N ILE A 134 4.55 8.93 -10.00
CA ILE A 134 5.03 8.89 -11.39
C ILE A 134 5.61 10.24 -11.80
N ASP A 135 4.94 11.33 -11.45
CA ASP A 135 5.40 12.71 -11.74
C ASP A 135 6.67 13.05 -10.97
N ASP A 136 6.82 12.54 -9.74
CA ASP A 136 8.03 12.66 -8.92
C ASP A 136 9.19 11.78 -9.42
N GLY A 137 8.96 10.90 -10.41
CA GLY A 137 9.97 10.08 -11.07
C GLY A 137 10.44 8.88 -10.25
N VAL A 138 9.56 8.26 -9.42
CA VAL A 138 9.89 6.97 -8.78
C VAL A 138 10.11 5.89 -9.85
N GLN A 139 10.95 4.91 -9.53
CA GLN A 139 11.33 3.84 -10.46
C GLN A 139 10.55 2.55 -10.26
N GLY A 140 9.76 2.47 -9.19
CA GLY A 140 8.88 1.35 -8.91
C GLY A 140 7.84 1.73 -7.85
N ILE A 141 6.76 0.96 -7.80
CA ILE A 141 5.67 1.17 -6.83
C ILE A 141 5.36 -0.14 -6.11
N ILE A 142 5.17 -0.05 -4.79
CA ILE A 142 4.56 -1.09 -3.95
C ILE A 142 3.20 -0.56 -3.52
N LEU A 143 2.14 -1.30 -3.81
CA LEU A 143 0.76 -0.88 -3.58
C LEU A 143 -0.01 -1.89 -2.73
N GLU A 144 -0.58 -1.45 -1.62
CA GLU A 144 -1.69 -2.12 -0.95
C GLU A 144 -2.99 -1.50 -1.44
N PRO A 145 -3.78 -2.19 -2.31
CA PRO A 145 -4.97 -1.60 -2.92
C PRO A 145 -6.07 -1.29 -1.90
N THR A 146 -6.76 -0.19 -2.08
CA THR A 146 -7.91 0.19 -1.23
C THR A 146 -9.12 -0.71 -1.43
N SER A 147 -9.24 -1.33 -2.60
CA SER A 147 -10.31 -2.26 -2.96
C SER A 147 -9.76 -3.34 -3.88
N SER A 148 -10.35 -4.53 -3.85
CA SER A 148 -10.06 -5.59 -4.82
C SER A 148 -11.08 -5.65 -5.96
N GLN A 149 -12.17 -4.89 -5.86
CA GLN A 149 -13.20 -4.80 -6.91
C GLN A 149 -13.01 -3.60 -7.84
N TRP A 150 -12.28 -2.59 -7.39
CA TRP A 150 -11.95 -1.42 -8.18
C TRP A 150 -10.43 -1.32 -8.32
N VAL A 151 -9.97 -1.19 -9.55
CA VAL A 151 -8.55 -1.02 -9.87
C VAL A 151 -8.34 0.40 -10.35
N ALA A 152 -7.40 1.11 -9.75
CA ALA A 152 -7.05 2.46 -10.14
C ALA A 152 -6.65 2.51 -11.63
N PRO A 153 -7.19 3.43 -12.45
CA PRO A 153 -6.82 3.56 -13.85
C PRO A 153 -5.31 3.68 -14.08
N SER A 154 -4.61 4.40 -13.19
CA SER A 154 -3.15 4.51 -13.22
C SER A 154 -2.46 3.15 -13.08
N VAL A 155 -2.97 2.22 -12.26
CA VAL A 155 -2.41 0.86 -12.15
C VAL A 155 -2.48 0.12 -13.48
N LEU A 156 -3.62 0.20 -14.19
CA LEU A 156 -3.78 -0.43 -15.50
C LEU A 156 -2.83 0.17 -16.54
N GLU A 157 -2.63 1.50 -16.49
CA GLU A 157 -1.67 2.18 -17.35
C GLU A 157 -0.23 1.74 -17.07
N LEU A 158 0.14 1.63 -15.80
CA LEU A 158 1.47 1.16 -15.38
C LEU A 158 1.75 -0.27 -15.86
N ILE A 159 0.76 -1.17 -15.77
CA ILE A 159 0.87 -2.54 -16.27
C ILE A 159 1.12 -2.56 -17.79
N THR A 160 0.37 -1.76 -18.55
CA THR A 160 0.55 -1.70 -20.01
C THR A 160 1.90 -1.14 -20.42
N ARG A 161 2.50 -0.29 -19.58
CA ARG A 161 3.87 0.26 -19.77
C ARG A 161 4.97 -0.64 -19.22
N GLN A 162 4.62 -1.77 -18.64
CA GLN A 162 5.56 -2.66 -17.92
C GLN A 162 6.34 -1.92 -16.82
N PHE A 163 5.70 -0.96 -16.18
CA PHE A 163 6.30 -0.23 -15.06
C PHE A 163 6.41 -1.15 -13.84
N PRO A 164 7.55 -1.13 -13.10
CA PRO A 164 7.76 -1.95 -11.92
C PRO A 164 6.70 -1.68 -10.84
N ILE A 165 5.79 -2.62 -10.64
CA ILE A 165 4.73 -2.51 -9.63
C ILE A 165 4.46 -3.85 -8.96
N VAL A 166 4.36 -3.84 -7.63
CA VAL A 166 4.07 -5.01 -6.81
C VAL A 166 2.87 -4.72 -5.91
N ILE A 167 1.88 -5.59 -5.96
CA ILE A 167 0.73 -5.55 -5.07
C ILE A 167 1.06 -6.31 -3.79
N VAL A 168 0.73 -5.75 -2.62
CA VAL A 168 0.86 -6.42 -1.33
C VAL A 168 -0.50 -6.62 -0.67
N ASP A 169 -0.61 -7.68 0.13
CA ASP A 169 -1.77 -8.10 0.94
C ASP A 169 -3.03 -8.44 0.14
N ARG A 170 -3.46 -7.61 -0.80
CA ARG A 170 -4.77 -7.66 -1.47
C ARG A 170 -4.64 -7.95 -2.97
N PRO A 171 -4.53 -9.23 -3.38
CA PRO A 171 -4.39 -9.59 -4.79
C PRO A 171 -5.51 -9.04 -5.66
N LEU A 172 -5.16 -8.59 -6.87
CA LEU A 172 -6.11 -8.17 -7.89
C LEU A 172 -6.39 -9.36 -8.82
N ALA A 173 -7.60 -9.91 -8.76
CA ALA A 173 -7.97 -11.09 -9.52
C ALA A 173 -7.93 -10.84 -11.03
N GLY A 174 -7.35 -11.80 -11.79
CA GLY A 174 -7.31 -11.73 -13.26
C GLY A 174 -6.31 -10.75 -13.85
N ILE A 175 -5.55 -10.02 -13.03
CA ILE A 175 -4.57 -9.02 -13.49
C ILE A 175 -3.17 -9.63 -13.47
N PRO A 176 -2.39 -9.51 -14.58
CA PRO A 176 -1.01 -9.99 -14.65
C PRO A 176 -0.05 -9.02 -13.97
N ILE A 177 0.00 -9.06 -12.64
CA ILE A 177 0.81 -8.19 -11.80
C ILE A 177 1.51 -8.99 -10.70
N SER A 178 2.72 -8.57 -10.31
CA SER A 178 3.41 -9.19 -9.17
C SER A 178 2.66 -8.96 -7.88
N THR A 179 2.57 -9.99 -7.05
CA THR A 179 1.80 -9.97 -5.82
C THR A 179 2.56 -10.66 -4.69
N VAL A 180 2.50 -10.10 -3.50
CA VAL A 180 2.96 -10.73 -2.25
C VAL A 180 1.81 -10.69 -1.26
N ALA A 181 1.24 -11.85 -0.93
CA ALA A 181 0.08 -11.95 -0.05
C ALA A 181 0.13 -13.22 0.80
N SER A 182 -0.61 -13.24 1.89
CA SER A 182 -0.83 -14.46 2.68
C SER A 182 -1.80 -15.39 1.98
N ASN A 183 -1.67 -16.71 2.21
CA ASN A 183 -2.71 -17.67 1.83
C ASN A 183 -3.92 -17.53 2.75
N ASN A 184 -4.81 -16.59 2.42
CA ASN A 184 -5.96 -16.26 3.24
C ASN A 184 -7.04 -17.36 3.26
N VAL A 185 -7.17 -18.13 2.17
CA VAL A 185 -8.09 -19.28 2.12
C VAL A 185 -7.66 -20.34 3.12
N GLU A 186 -6.38 -20.73 3.08
CA GLU A 186 -5.84 -21.71 4.02
C GLU A 186 -5.85 -21.18 5.46
N ALA A 187 -5.58 -19.88 5.66
CA ALA A 187 -5.65 -19.24 6.96
C ALA A 187 -7.08 -19.30 7.54
N GLY A 188 -8.09 -18.97 6.76
CA GLY A 188 -9.50 -19.08 7.15
C GLY A 188 -9.89 -20.51 7.48
N ARG A 189 -9.45 -21.47 6.65
CA ARG A 189 -9.67 -22.89 6.87
C ARG A 189 -9.02 -23.37 8.17
N ALA A 190 -7.75 -23.05 8.39
CA ALA A 190 -7.00 -23.50 9.58
C ALA A 190 -7.56 -22.93 10.88
N LEU A 191 -7.92 -21.64 10.91
CA LEU A 191 -8.52 -21.02 12.09
C LEU A 191 -9.87 -21.61 12.43
N THR A 192 -10.72 -21.81 11.42
CA THR A 192 -12.06 -22.40 11.60
C THR A 192 -11.94 -23.87 11.99
N GLN A 193 -11.03 -24.62 11.41
CA GLN A 193 -10.74 -26.01 11.78
C GLN A 193 -10.38 -26.11 13.27
N HIS A 194 -9.52 -25.22 13.79
CA HIS A 194 -9.19 -25.17 15.22
C HIS A 194 -10.45 -24.99 16.09
N VAL A 195 -11.36 -24.10 15.70
CA VAL A 195 -12.62 -23.86 16.45
C VAL A 195 -13.55 -25.09 16.40
N LEU A 196 -13.63 -25.75 15.24
CA LEU A 196 -14.41 -27.00 15.08
C LEU A 196 -13.83 -28.15 15.93
N GLU A 197 -12.51 -28.27 16.02
CA GLU A 197 -11.82 -29.28 16.85
C GLU A 197 -12.06 -29.08 18.35
N LEU A 198 -12.41 -27.88 18.78
CA LEU A 198 -12.86 -27.58 20.14
C LEU A 198 -14.33 -28.00 20.37
N GLY A 199 -15.01 -28.55 19.37
CA GLY A 199 -16.39 -29.06 19.46
C GLY A 199 -17.48 -28.03 19.11
N HIS A 200 -17.12 -26.83 18.68
CA HIS A 200 -18.10 -25.83 18.25
C HIS A 200 -18.68 -26.23 16.89
N GLN A 201 -19.99 -26.30 16.78
CA GLN A 201 -20.72 -26.56 15.53
C GLN A 201 -21.52 -25.34 15.03
N HIS A 202 -21.85 -24.42 15.91
CA HIS A 202 -22.53 -23.17 15.59
C HIS A 202 -21.53 -22.01 15.69
N ILE A 203 -20.91 -21.68 14.56
CA ILE A 203 -19.83 -20.68 14.48
C ILE A 203 -20.32 -19.50 13.65
N GLY A 204 -20.24 -18.28 14.22
CA GLY A 204 -20.54 -17.04 13.52
C GLY A 204 -19.31 -16.46 12.84
N TRP A 205 -19.51 -15.91 11.65
CA TRP A 205 -18.53 -15.11 10.94
C TRP A 205 -18.82 -13.62 11.17
N VAL A 206 -17.82 -12.83 11.56
CA VAL A 206 -17.95 -11.38 11.76
C VAL A 206 -16.85 -10.65 11.00
N SER A 207 -17.21 -9.78 10.08
CA SER A 207 -16.23 -9.05 9.26
C SER A 207 -16.65 -7.62 8.95
N SER A 208 -15.72 -6.86 8.38
CA SER A 208 -15.94 -5.52 7.91
C SER A 208 -16.74 -5.50 6.60
N ALA A 209 -17.45 -4.40 6.36
CA ALA A 209 -18.13 -4.10 5.10
C ALA A 209 -17.16 -3.79 3.95
N SER A 210 -15.86 -3.89 4.18
CA SER A 210 -14.81 -3.58 3.21
C SER A 210 -14.81 -4.59 2.05
N GLN A 211 -14.64 -4.09 0.83
CA GLN A 211 -14.63 -4.88 -0.41
C GLN A 211 -13.20 -5.28 -0.80
N VAL A 212 -12.55 -6.08 0.07
CA VAL A 212 -11.17 -6.54 -0.12
C VAL A 212 -11.09 -8.06 -0.27
N SER A 213 -10.18 -8.54 -1.13
CA SER A 213 -10.01 -9.97 -1.42
C SER A 213 -9.65 -10.77 -0.17
N THR A 214 -8.87 -10.20 0.73
CA THR A 214 -8.44 -10.88 1.96
C THR A 214 -9.62 -11.37 2.80
N LEU A 215 -10.65 -10.54 3.00
CA LEU A 215 -11.85 -10.94 3.76
C LEU A 215 -12.68 -11.99 3.03
N GLN A 216 -12.79 -11.88 1.70
CA GLN A 216 -13.49 -12.86 0.89
C GLN A 216 -12.79 -14.23 0.94
N GLU A 217 -11.46 -14.25 0.77
CA GLU A 217 -10.64 -15.48 0.82
C GLU A 217 -10.66 -16.11 2.21
N ARG A 218 -10.59 -15.32 3.29
CA ARG A 218 -10.72 -15.80 4.67
C ARG A 218 -12.09 -16.43 4.91
N TYR A 219 -13.16 -15.82 4.41
CA TYR A 219 -14.50 -16.38 4.49
C TYR A 219 -14.67 -17.66 3.65
N GLU A 220 -14.07 -17.73 2.46
CA GLU A 220 -14.02 -18.94 1.66
C GLU A 220 -13.38 -20.10 2.43
N GLY A 221 -12.23 -19.85 3.07
CA GLY A 221 -11.58 -20.83 3.95
C GLY A 221 -12.45 -21.26 5.14
N PHE A 222 -13.19 -20.31 5.74
CA PHE A 222 -14.16 -20.58 6.80
C PHE A 222 -15.26 -21.56 6.31
N VAL A 223 -15.83 -21.30 5.14
CA VAL A 223 -16.86 -22.19 4.55
C VAL A 223 -16.29 -23.57 4.19
N HIS A 224 -15.07 -23.61 3.64
CA HIS A 224 -14.38 -24.87 3.33
C HIS A 224 -14.17 -25.74 4.57
N ALA A 225 -13.78 -25.16 5.70
CA ALA A 225 -13.63 -25.92 6.95
C ALA A 225 -14.94 -26.54 7.41
N HIS A 226 -16.06 -25.81 7.34
CA HIS A 226 -17.38 -26.34 7.65
C HIS A 226 -17.75 -27.52 6.74
N ALA A 227 -17.61 -27.33 5.43
CA ALA A 227 -17.93 -28.36 4.44
C ALA A 227 -17.10 -29.64 4.64
N THR A 228 -15.79 -29.48 4.89
CA THR A 228 -14.89 -30.62 5.09
C THR A 228 -15.19 -31.41 6.36
N ASN A 229 -15.72 -30.75 7.40
CA ASN A 229 -16.10 -31.41 8.65
C ASN A 229 -17.58 -31.84 8.69
N GLY A 230 -18.32 -31.68 7.61
CA GLY A 230 -19.75 -32.04 7.55
C GLY A 230 -20.64 -31.18 8.48
N VAL A 231 -20.18 -30.00 8.85
CA VAL A 231 -20.91 -29.04 9.68
C VAL A 231 -21.61 -28.03 8.78
N THR A 232 -22.90 -27.84 8.96
CA THR A 232 -23.67 -26.88 8.17
C THR A 232 -23.40 -25.47 8.69
N HIS A 233 -22.99 -24.56 7.79
CA HIS A 233 -22.94 -23.14 8.08
C HIS A 233 -24.25 -22.48 7.64
N SER A 234 -24.89 -21.75 8.56
CA SER A 234 -26.10 -20.98 8.26
C SER A 234 -25.73 -19.58 7.78
N HIS A 235 -26.41 -19.11 6.73
CA HIS A 235 -26.14 -17.78 6.15
C HIS A 235 -26.44 -16.64 7.15
N ASP A 236 -27.41 -16.81 8.05
CA ASP A 236 -27.74 -15.85 9.10
C ASP A 236 -26.69 -15.79 10.23
N ALA A 237 -25.78 -16.77 10.31
CA ALA A 237 -24.62 -16.72 11.19
C ALA A 237 -23.45 -15.87 10.63
N LYS A 238 -23.69 -15.06 9.60
CA LYS A 238 -22.73 -14.13 9.01
C LYS A 238 -23.15 -12.69 9.31
N TYR A 239 -22.21 -11.90 9.84
CA TYR A 239 -22.31 -10.46 10.02
C TYR A 239 -21.11 -9.78 9.34
N ASP A 240 -21.33 -9.12 8.22
CA ASP A 240 -20.28 -8.47 7.41
C ASP A 240 -20.54 -6.97 7.19
N GLU A 241 -21.11 -6.33 8.23
CA GLU A 241 -21.53 -4.93 8.18
C GLU A 241 -20.69 -4.00 9.09
N VAL A 242 -19.56 -4.51 9.65
CA VAL A 242 -18.70 -3.68 10.51
C VAL A 242 -18.03 -2.59 9.68
N GLU A 243 -18.30 -1.33 9.99
CA GLU A 243 -17.71 -0.18 9.32
C GLU A 243 -16.62 0.52 10.14
N ALA A 244 -16.68 0.37 11.48
CA ALA A 244 -15.80 1.10 12.40
C ALA A 244 -14.30 0.78 12.24
N THR A 245 -13.95 -0.31 11.57
CA THR A 245 -12.55 -0.68 11.26
C THR A 245 -12.06 -0.17 9.90
N ILE A 246 -12.95 0.43 9.09
CA ILE A 246 -12.57 1.02 7.80
C ILE A 246 -11.84 2.35 8.07
N PRO A 247 -10.60 2.55 7.55
CA PRO A 247 -9.78 3.72 7.92
C PRO A 247 -10.42 5.09 7.63
N SER A 248 -11.37 5.16 6.69
CA SER A 248 -12.06 6.40 6.31
C SER A 248 -13.40 6.60 7.00
N THR A 249 -13.81 5.66 7.88
CA THR A 249 -15.12 5.74 8.54
C THR A 249 -15.18 6.87 9.56
N THR A 250 -16.38 7.40 9.74
CA THR A 250 -16.71 8.32 10.85
C THR A 250 -17.72 7.69 11.81
N LYS A 251 -18.06 6.41 11.64
CA LYS A 251 -19.02 5.69 12.48
C LYS A 251 -18.47 5.55 13.91
N PRO A 252 -19.20 5.98 14.93
CA PRO A 252 -18.76 5.86 16.30
C PRO A 252 -18.66 4.40 16.74
N LEU A 253 -17.62 4.05 17.52
CA LEU A 253 -17.41 2.68 18.00
C LEU A 253 -18.58 2.15 18.83
N HIS A 254 -19.26 3.01 19.62
CA HIS A 254 -20.40 2.60 20.44
C HIS A 254 -21.63 2.17 19.62
N ASP A 255 -21.85 2.78 18.43
CA ASP A 255 -22.91 2.38 17.52
C ASP A 255 -22.64 0.99 16.94
N GLU A 256 -21.37 0.72 16.62
CA GLU A 256 -20.93 -0.59 16.10
C GLU A 256 -21.11 -1.68 17.17
N VAL A 257 -20.67 -1.39 18.41
CA VAL A 257 -20.86 -2.31 19.54
C VAL A 257 -22.35 -2.58 19.78
N ALA A 258 -23.21 -1.55 19.69
CA ALA A 258 -24.67 -1.72 19.85
C ALA A 258 -25.28 -2.59 18.74
N ALA A 259 -24.83 -2.45 17.49
CA ALA A 259 -25.26 -3.29 16.37
C ALA A 259 -24.84 -4.76 16.59
N LEU A 260 -23.57 -5.00 16.92
CA LEU A 260 -23.05 -6.34 17.24
C LEU A 260 -23.81 -6.98 18.41
N ARG A 261 -24.12 -6.23 19.47
CA ARG A 261 -24.96 -6.71 20.60
C ARG A 261 -26.33 -7.19 20.14
N SER A 262 -26.99 -6.37 19.29
CA SER A 262 -28.30 -6.74 18.74
C SER A 262 -28.23 -8.03 17.96
N TRP A 263 -27.22 -8.19 17.12
CA TRP A 263 -27.01 -9.39 16.32
C TRP A 263 -26.70 -10.61 17.20
N VAL A 264 -25.84 -10.51 18.20
CA VAL A 264 -25.52 -11.58 19.16
C VAL A 264 -26.77 -12.07 19.90
N ARG A 265 -27.64 -11.16 20.34
CA ARG A 265 -28.94 -11.52 20.99
C ARG A 265 -29.87 -12.30 20.09
N GLN A 266 -29.88 -12.02 18.79
CA GLN A 266 -30.71 -12.72 17.80
C GLN A 266 -30.17 -14.12 17.48
N HIS A 267 -28.88 -14.38 17.80
CA HIS A 267 -28.19 -15.63 17.49
C HIS A 267 -27.63 -16.32 18.75
N PRO A 268 -28.47 -16.62 19.77
CA PRO A 268 -27.99 -17.16 21.05
C PRO A 268 -27.36 -18.55 20.91
N HIS A 269 -27.69 -19.28 19.85
CA HIS A 269 -27.18 -20.62 19.55
C HIS A 269 -25.71 -20.62 19.06
N ILE A 270 -25.18 -19.50 18.60
CA ILE A 270 -23.77 -19.39 18.20
C ILE A 270 -22.90 -19.54 19.45
N THR A 271 -21.97 -20.49 19.44
CA THR A 271 -21.09 -20.80 20.56
C THR A 271 -19.66 -20.27 20.37
N ALA A 272 -19.28 -19.99 19.12
CA ALA A 272 -17.98 -19.42 18.79
C ALA A 272 -18.09 -18.44 17.61
N PHE A 273 -17.11 -17.54 17.51
CA PHE A 273 -17.04 -16.56 16.44
C PHE A 273 -15.64 -16.56 15.82
N VAL A 274 -15.60 -16.40 14.50
CA VAL A 274 -14.39 -16.09 13.74
C VAL A 274 -14.53 -14.65 13.24
N ALA A 275 -13.70 -13.76 13.74
CA ALA A 275 -13.65 -12.37 13.34
C ALA A 275 -12.59 -12.17 12.22
N GLY A 276 -12.96 -11.50 11.13
CA GLY A 276 -12.09 -11.28 9.98
C GLY A 276 -10.85 -10.44 10.26
N GLU A 277 -10.82 -9.70 11.39
CA GLU A 277 -9.75 -8.81 11.81
C GLU A 277 -9.69 -8.71 13.33
N TYR A 278 -8.53 -8.34 13.88
CA TYR A 278 -8.33 -8.15 15.33
C TYR A 278 -9.25 -7.08 15.94
N ASN A 279 -9.36 -5.92 15.29
CA ASN A 279 -10.17 -4.81 15.80
C ASN A 279 -11.66 -5.19 15.86
N ILE A 280 -12.13 -6.02 14.95
CA ILE A 280 -13.49 -6.59 14.98
C ILE A 280 -13.65 -7.54 16.18
N ALA A 281 -12.65 -8.37 16.47
CA ALA A 281 -12.68 -9.24 17.65
C ALA A 281 -12.75 -8.43 18.98
N LEU A 282 -12.10 -7.27 19.03
CA LEU A 282 -12.20 -6.36 20.18
C LEU A 282 -13.63 -5.82 20.35
N LEU A 283 -14.24 -5.31 19.26
CA LEU A 283 -15.62 -4.81 19.26
C LEU A 283 -16.62 -5.90 19.65
N LEU A 284 -16.44 -7.10 19.11
CA LEU A 284 -17.26 -8.26 19.42
C LEU A 284 -17.11 -8.68 20.89
N LYS A 285 -15.89 -8.72 21.43
CA LYS A 285 -15.64 -9.03 22.84
C LYS A 285 -16.32 -8.00 23.75
N GLU A 286 -16.28 -6.73 23.42
CA GLU A 286 -16.99 -5.67 24.14
C GLU A 286 -18.51 -5.88 24.06
N ALA A 287 -19.05 -6.17 22.89
CA ALA A 287 -20.46 -6.47 22.67
C ALA A 287 -20.93 -7.66 23.54
N LEU A 288 -20.15 -8.76 23.55
CA LEU A 288 -20.40 -9.93 24.39
C LEU A 288 -20.37 -9.57 25.89
N SER A 289 -19.37 -8.80 26.32
CA SER A 289 -19.25 -8.36 27.73
C SER A 289 -20.45 -7.55 28.18
N GLN A 290 -20.97 -6.65 27.34
CA GLN A 290 -22.18 -5.86 27.65
C GLN A 290 -23.47 -6.69 27.64
N GLU A 291 -23.44 -7.91 27.05
CA GLU A 291 -24.52 -8.90 27.18
C GLU A 291 -24.34 -9.85 28.38
N GLY A 292 -23.31 -9.64 29.21
CA GLY A 292 -22.97 -10.49 30.33
C GLY A 292 -22.35 -11.83 29.93
N LEU A 293 -21.83 -11.94 28.68
CA LEU A 293 -21.19 -13.13 28.14
C LEU A 293 -19.66 -12.99 28.20
N SER A 294 -19.02 -13.98 28.80
CA SER A 294 -17.57 -14.02 28.96
C SER A 294 -16.86 -14.76 27.80
N VAL A 295 -15.68 -14.28 27.41
CA VAL A 295 -14.78 -14.94 26.47
C VAL A 295 -13.60 -15.51 27.25
N PRO A 296 -13.31 -16.82 27.16
CA PRO A 296 -13.92 -17.85 26.31
C PRO A 296 -15.07 -18.64 27.00
N GLN A 297 -15.45 -18.34 28.25
CA GLN A 297 -16.27 -19.22 29.07
C GLN A 297 -17.67 -19.46 28.51
N ASP A 298 -18.30 -18.43 27.96
CA ASP A 298 -19.63 -18.50 27.35
C ASP A 298 -19.57 -18.57 25.83
N LYS A 299 -18.64 -17.83 25.24
CA LYS A 299 -18.42 -17.75 23.78
C LYS A 299 -16.94 -17.74 23.47
N SER A 300 -16.49 -18.58 22.52
CA SER A 300 -15.14 -18.55 21.96
C SER A 300 -15.05 -17.48 20.87
N VAL A 301 -13.90 -16.79 20.78
CA VAL A 301 -13.60 -15.81 19.72
C VAL A 301 -12.22 -16.07 19.15
N ALA A 302 -12.12 -16.25 17.84
CA ALA A 302 -10.86 -16.34 17.11
C ALA A 302 -10.81 -15.24 16.04
N CYS A 303 -9.63 -14.75 15.68
CA CYS A 303 -9.50 -13.65 14.72
C CYS A 303 -8.28 -13.78 13.81
N PHE A 304 -8.14 -12.84 12.90
CA PHE A 304 -6.93 -12.63 12.12
C PHE A 304 -6.13 -11.50 12.72
N ASP A 305 -4.83 -11.69 12.76
CA ASP A 305 -3.83 -10.81 13.33
C ASP A 305 -3.98 -10.60 14.86
N HIS A 306 -2.94 -10.10 15.46
CA HIS A 306 -2.89 -9.69 16.85
C HIS A 306 -1.63 -8.84 17.03
N PRO A 307 -1.69 -7.72 17.78
CA PRO A 307 -0.50 -6.92 18.04
C PRO A 307 0.55 -7.75 18.81
N ASP A 308 1.81 -7.62 18.40
CA ASP A 308 2.93 -8.20 19.14
C ASP A 308 3.21 -7.36 20.40
N ILE A 309 2.52 -7.69 21.48
CA ILE A 309 2.71 -7.04 22.77
C ILE A 309 3.92 -7.69 23.47
N THR A 310 5.11 -7.17 23.15
CA THR A 310 6.38 -7.76 23.60
C THR A 310 6.60 -7.64 25.12
N TYR A 311 6.04 -6.60 25.75
CA TYR A 311 6.33 -6.26 27.14
C TYR A 311 5.20 -6.59 28.13
N ASP A 312 4.01 -6.96 27.68
CA ASP A 312 2.91 -7.38 28.55
C ASP A 312 2.64 -8.88 28.43
N LEU A 313 3.30 -9.65 29.26
CA LEU A 313 3.15 -11.11 29.31
C LEU A 313 1.80 -11.55 29.88
N SER A 314 1.05 -10.65 30.51
CA SER A 314 -0.27 -10.89 31.11
C SER A 314 -1.42 -10.46 30.21
N ALA A 315 -1.16 -9.80 29.07
CA ALA A 315 -2.16 -9.33 28.16
C ALA A 315 -3.05 -10.46 27.64
N PHE A 316 -4.36 -10.19 27.61
CA PHE A 316 -5.30 -11.10 26.98
C PHE A 316 -4.98 -11.23 25.49
N ARG A 317 -4.74 -12.47 25.04
CA ARG A 317 -4.44 -12.76 23.65
C ARG A 317 -5.56 -13.55 23.01
N PHE A 318 -6.06 -13.09 21.87
CA PHE A 318 -6.96 -13.89 21.05
C PHE A 318 -6.22 -15.09 20.43
N THR A 319 -6.95 -16.20 20.24
CA THR A 319 -6.55 -17.22 19.27
C THR A 319 -6.65 -16.58 17.90
N HIS A 320 -5.55 -16.59 17.14
CA HIS A 320 -5.49 -15.81 15.91
C HIS A 320 -4.62 -16.45 14.82
N ILE A 321 -4.84 -16.05 13.59
CA ILE A 321 -3.90 -16.26 12.50
C ILE A 321 -2.78 -15.24 12.60
N ARG A 322 -1.54 -15.71 12.64
CA ARG A 322 -0.36 -14.88 12.47
C ARG A 322 0.11 -14.95 11.02
N GLN A 323 0.19 -13.78 10.38
CA GLN A 323 0.76 -13.57 9.06
C GLN A 323 2.25 -13.22 9.16
N ASP A 324 3.03 -13.58 8.15
CA ASP A 324 4.44 -13.16 8.05
C ASP A 324 4.53 -11.80 7.32
N GLN A 325 4.03 -10.76 7.99
CA GLN A 325 3.97 -9.41 7.43
C GLN A 325 5.36 -8.83 7.15
N HIS A 326 6.36 -9.15 7.99
CA HIS A 326 7.74 -8.69 7.78
C HIS A 326 8.31 -9.24 6.46
N SER A 327 8.19 -10.55 6.22
CA SER A 327 8.60 -11.16 4.96
C SER A 327 7.79 -10.62 3.77
N MET A 328 6.51 -10.28 3.97
CA MET A 328 5.69 -9.64 2.92
C MET A 328 6.32 -8.33 2.46
N GLY A 329 6.70 -7.47 3.38
CA GLY A 329 7.38 -6.20 3.06
C GLY A 329 8.74 -6.41 2.40
N ALA A 330 9.56 -7.31 2.94
CA ALA A 330 10.90 -7.59 2.41
C ALA A 330 10.84 -8.13 0.98
N ILE A 331 9.99 -9.12 0.72
CA ILE A 331 9.82 -9.73 -0.62
C ILE A 331 9.25 -8.71 -1.61
N ALA A 332 8.37 -7.79 -1.17
CA ALA A 332 7.84 -6.75 -2.04
C ALA A 332 8.95 -5.82 -2.56
N VAL A 333 9.88 -5.41 -1.69
CA VAL A 333 11.05 -4.62 -2.11
C VAL A 333 11.95 -5.41 -3.06
N GLU A 334 12.28 -6.65 -2.74
CA GLU A 334 13.08 -7.50 -3.62
C GLU A 334 12.44 -7.67 -5.00
N GLN A 335 11.12 -7.88 -5.03
CA GLN A 335 10.40 -8.12 -6.28
C GLN A 335 10.32 -6.85 -7.13
N VAL A 336 10.06 -5.68 -6.55
CA VAL A 336 10.02 -4.42 -7.32
C VAL A 336 11.41 -4.06 -7.86
N LEU A 337 12.48 -4.31 -7.08
CA LEU A 337 13.86 -4.12 -7.55
C LEU A 337 14.20 -5.03 -8.73
N ARG A 338 13.78 -6.29 -8.69
CA ARG A 338 13.94 -7.22 -9.82
C ARG A 338 13.18 -6.75 -11.05
N GLN A 339 11.98 -6.18 -10.89
CA GLN A 339 11.22 -5.63 -12.01
C GLN A 339 11.84 -4.34 -12.59
N ILE A 340 12.57 -3.55 -11.80
CA ILE A 340 13.35 -2.42 -12.34
C ILE A 340 14.41 -2.91 -13.34
N GLU A 341 15.01 -4.08 -13.07
CA GLU A 341 16.01 -4.69 -13.97
C GLU A 341 15.37 -5.51 -15.10
N GLN A 342 14.24 -6.16 -14.82
CA GLN A 342 13.53 -7.08 -15.72
C GLN A 342 12.02 -6.84 -15.61
N PRO A 343 11.48 -5.83 -16.32
CA PRO A 343 10.07 -5.40 -16.17
C PRO A 343 9.02 -6.49 -16.45
N GLU A 344 9.36 -7.48 -17.29
CA GLU A 344 8.48 -8.60 -17.62
C GLU A 344 8.41 -9.67 -16.52
N LEU A 345 9.23 -9.59 -15.47
CA LEU A 345 9.31 -10.60 -14.43
C LEU A 345 8.14 -10.47 -13.43
N ILE A 346 7.01 -11.08 -13.75
CA ILE A 346 5.84 -11.14 -12.88
C ILE A 346 5.91 -12.38 -12.00
N LYS A 347 5.81 -12.20 -10.67
CA LYS A 347 5.74 -13.30 -9.70
C LYS A 347 4.62 -13.08 -8.70
N LYS A 348 3.98 -14.20 -8.32
CA LYS A 348 3.02 -14.26 -7.22
C LYS A 348 3.66 -15.03 -6.07
N HIS A 349 3.84 -14.34 -4.94
CA HIS A 349 4.36 -14.91 -3.71
C HIS A 349 3.19 -15.10 -2.74
N GLU A 350 2.98 -16.35 -2.35
CA GLU A 350 1.99 -16.71 -1.35
C GLU A 350 2.70 -17.12 -0.07
N LEU A 351 2.40 -16.43 1.02
CA LEU A 351 3.04 -16.63 2.32
C LEU A 351 2.19 -17.54 3.19
N ALA A 352 2.85 -18.48 3.84
CA ALA A 352 2.22 -19.34 4.81
C ALA A 352 1.82 -18.55 6.07
N THR A 353 0.76 -19.01 6.71
CA THR A 353 0.25 -18.46 7.97
C THR A 353 0.26 -19.52 9.06
N SER A 354 0.07 -19.13 10.32
CA SER A 354 -0.01 -20.07 11.43
C SER A 354 -1.08 -19.68 12.43
N VAL A 355 -1.75 -20.70 13.01
CA VAL A 355 -2.67 -20.49 14.13
C VAL A 355 -1.86 -20.35 15.40
N VAL A 356 -2.07 -19.25 16.12
CA VAL A 356 -1.52 -19.00 17.45
C VAL A 356 -2.65 -19.13 18.45
N VAL A 357 -2.58 -20.13 19.31
CA VAL A 357 -3.61 -20.36 20.33
C VAL A 357 -3.42 -19.36 21.47
N GLY A 358 -4.49 -18.63 21.78
CA GLY A 358 -4.58 -17.66 22.86
C GLY A 358 -5.57 -18.07 23.95
N ALA A 359 -5.99 -17.09 24.77
CA ALA A 359 -6.91 -17.30 25.87
C ALA A 359 -8.40 -17.15 25.49
N SER A 360 -8.72 -16.90 24.21
CA SER A 360 -10.06 -16.53 23.75
C SER A 360 -10.89 -17.70 23.21
N THR A 361 -10.35 -18.91 23.16
CA THR A 361 -11.07 -20.11 22.71
C THR A 361 -10.99 -21.20 23.77
N ALA A 362 -12.07 -21.94 23.95
CA ALA A 362 -12.19 -23.08 24.87
C ALA A 362 -13.03 -24.21 24.23
N ARG A 363 -13.05 -25.38 24.82
CA ARG A 363 -13.92 -26.46 24.37
C ARG A 363 -15.39 -26.07 24.53
N CYS A 364 -16.19 -26.37 23.52
CA CYS A 364 -17.65 -26.23 23.57
C CYS A 364 -18.21 -27.07 24.73
N ARG A 365 -19.05 -26.46 25.54
CA ARG A 365 -19.73 -27.12 26.68
C ARG A 365 -21.04 -27.74 26.27
#